data_2a195f03dbf6578fc570227c5e85a07f
#
_entry.id   2a195f03dbf6578fc570227c5e85a07f
#
_cell.length_a   1.000
_cell.length_b   1.000
_cell.length_c   1.000
_cell.angle_alpha   90.00
_cell.angle_beta   90.00
_cell.angle_gamma   90.00
#
_symmetry.space_group_name_H-M   'P 1'
#
loop_
_entity.id
_entity.type
_entity.pdbx_description
1 polymer ?
#
loop_
_entity_poly.entity_id
_entity_poly.type
_entity_poly.pdbx_seq_one_letter_code
_entity_poly.pdbx_strand_id
1 'polypeptide(L)' 'MIKEDLIYEILSVVEEIPEGRVASYGQIARLIGRDKNSRLVGKVLSMAEYYGRYPCHRVVNHAGRTAPGWREQRLLLEDE' A
#
# COMPACT_ATOMS: atom_id res chain seq x y z
N MET A 1 12.30 14.43 -0.36
CA MET A 1 11.75 14.04 0.96
C MET A 1 10.22 14.08 0.92
N ILE A 2 9.58 13.04 1.41
CA ILE A 2 8.12 12.97 1.45
C ILE A 2 7.63 13.62 2.74
N LYS A 3 6.63 14.50 2.63
CA LYS A 3 6.07 15.16 3.80
C LYS A 3 5.33 14.14 4.67
N GLU A 4 5.48 14.27 5.98
CA GLU A 4 4.88 13.36 6.94
C GLU A 4 3.36 13.29 6.83
N ASP A 5 2.71 14.43 6.61
CA ASP A 5 1.25 14.47 6.42
C ASP A 5 0.81 13.58 5.26
N LEU A 6 1.56 13.60 4.17
CA LEU A 6 1.26 12.78 3.00
C LEU A 6 1.49 11.30 3.29
N ILE A 7 2.52 10.98 4.07
CA ILE A 7 2.79 9.61 4.48
C ILE A 7 1.60 9.05 5.26
N TYR A 8 1.12 9.79 6.25
CA TYR A 8 -0.03 9.34 7.07
C TYR A 8 -1.32 9.30 6.27
N GLU A 9 -1.49 10.19 5.30
CA GLU A 9 -2.66 10.15 4.42
C GLU A 9 -2.69 8.86 3.62
N ILE A 10 -1.56 8.46 3.04
CA ILE A 10 -1.44 7.21 2.29
C ILE A 10 -1.68 6.01 3.21
N LEU A 11 -1.06 6.00 4.38
CA LEU A 11 -1.20 4.91 5.33
C LEU A 11 -2.62 4.78 5.86
N SER A 12 -3.33 5.90 6.03
CA SER A 12 -4.74 5.88 6.43
C SER A 12 -5.61 5.17 5.42
N VAL A 13 -5.35 5.39 4.13
CA VAL A 13 -6.09 4.70 3.07
C VAL A 13 -5.78 3.21 3.09
N VAL A 14 -4.51 2.85 3.26
CA VAL A 14 -4.10 1.44 3.35
C VAL A 14 -4.79 0.75 4.53
N GLU A 15 -4.87 1.43 5.66
CA GLU A 15 -5.50 0.89 6.86
C GLU A 15 -6.97 0.55 6.66
N GLU A 16 -7.64 1.24 5.75
CA GLU A 16 -9.05 1.00 5.46
C GLU A 16 -9.32 -0.20 4.56
N ILE A 17 -8.29 -0.79 3.96
CA ILE A 17 -8.47 -1.97 3.13
C ILE A 17 -8.88 -3.15 4.03
N PRO A 18 -10.08 -3.70 3.84
CA PRO A 18 -10.54 -4.78 4.72
C PRO A 18 -9.81 -6.09 4.45
N GLU A 19 -9.81 -6.95 5.45
CA GLU A 19 -9.26 -8.30 5.32
C GLU A 19 -9.95 -9.03 4.17
N GLY A 20 -9.17 -9.78 3.39
CA GLY A 20 -9.68 -10.49 2.22
C GLY A 20 -9.80 -9.63 0.96
N ARG A 21 -9.44 -8.36 1.04
CA ARG A 21 -9.49 -7.46 -0.10
C ARG A 21 -8.10 -6.91 -0.42
N VAL A 22 -7.93 -6.45 -1.67
CA VAL A 22 -6.68 -5.83 -2.11
C VAL A 22 -7.00 -4.52 -2.85
N ALA A 23 -6.04 -3.63 -2.86
CA ALA A 23 -6.11 -2.40 -3.64
C ALA A 23 -4.80 -2.25 -4.41
N SER A 24 -4.85 -1.56 -5.55
CA SER A 24 -3.63 -1.29 -6.31
C SER A 24 -2.98 0.00 -5.84
N TYR A 25 -1.68 0.14 -6.12
CA TYR A 25 -0.97 1.39 -5.84
C TYR A 25 -1.65 2.58 -6.53
N GLY A 26 -2.13 2.35 -7.75
CA GLY A 26 -2.83 3.39 -8.51
C GLY A 26 -4.16 3.79 -7.87
N GLN A 27 -4.91 2.83 -7.32
CA GLN A 27 -6.16 3.12 -6.63
C GLN A 27 -5.92 3.99 -5.40
N ILE A 28 -4.88 3.68 -4.63
CA ILE A 28 -4.53 4.47 -3.45
C ILE A 28 -4.11 5.87 -3.86
N ALA A 29 -3.28 5.98 -4.89
CA ALA A 29 -2.85 7.29 -5.40
C ALA A 29 -4.04 8.13 -5.83
N ARG A 30 -5.01 7.52 -6.48
CA ARG A 30 -6.23 8.21 -6.92
C ARG A 30 -7.05 8.72 -5.74
N LEU A 31 -7.19 7.92 -4.71
CA LEU A 31 -7.98 8.28 -3.53
C LEU A 31 -7.40 9.50 -2.80
N ILE A 32 -6.09 9.71 -2.87
CA ILE A 32 -5.46 10.87 -2.26
C ILE A 32 -5.26 12.03 -3.23
N GLY A 33 -5.88 11.94 -4.43
CA GLY A 33 -5.81 13.00 -5.43
C GLY A 33 -4.50 13.09 -6.20
N ARG A 34 -3.73 12.01 -6.24
CA ARG A 34 -2.44 11.96 -6.92
C ARG A 34 -2.35 10.75 -7.85
N ASP A 35 -3.32 10.61 -8.72
CA ASP A 35 -3.54 9.43 -9.56
C ASP A 35 -2.38 9.07 -10.50
N LYS A 36 -1.44 9.97 -10.74
CA LYS A 36 -0.25 9.68 -11.54
C LYS A 36 0.97 9.33 -10.70
N ASN A 37 0.80 9.17 -9.40
CA ASN A 37 1.91 9.03 -8.48
C ASN A 37 1.90 7.73 -7.67
N SER A 38 1.65 6.61 -8.36
CA SER A 38 1.66 5.30 -7.72
C SER A 38 3.03 4.92 -7.13
N ARG A 39 4.12 5.46 -7.68
CA ARG A 39 5.46 5.23 -7.15
C ARG A 39 5.62 5.79 -5.74
N LEU A 40 4.98 6.93 -5.48
CA LEU A 40 4.99 7.54 -4.16
C LEU A 40 4.35 6.60 -3.14
N VAL A 41 3.22 6.00 -3.51
CA VAL A 41 2.54 5.02 -2.65
C VAL A 41 3.47 3.85 -2.34
N GLY A 42 4.11 3.28 -3.36
CA GLY A 42 5.05 2.18 -3.17
C GLY A 42 6.21 2.55 -2.23
N LYS A 43 6.74 3.76 -2.38
CA LYS A 43 7.83 4.23 -1.53
C LYS A 43 7.37 4.38 -0.08
N VAL A 44 6.19 4.93 0.14
CA VAL A 44 5.64 5.08 1.49
C VAL A 44 5.42 3.72 2.14
N LEU A 45 4.89 2.76 1.38
CA LEU A 45 4.66 1.41 1.91
C LEU A 45 5.95 0.70 2.27
N SER A 46 7.03 0.98 1.57
CA SER A 46 8.34 0.39 1.91
C SER A 46 8.87 0.88 3.25
N MET A 47 8.36 2.02 3.74
CA MET A 47 8.75 2.62 5.01
C MET A 47 7.66 2.46 6.09
N ALA A 48 6.57 1.77 5.79
CA ALA A 48 5.39 1.76 6.67
C ALA A 48 5.67 1.26 8.08
N GLU A 49 6.55 0.27 8.22
CA GLU A 49 6.89 -0.28 9.54
C GLU A 49 7.47 0.77 10.48
N TYR A 50 8.12 1.78 9.93
CA TYR A 50 8.68 2.87 10.71
C TYR A 50 7.57 3.71 11.39
N TYR A 51 6.38 3.73 10.81
CA TYR A 51 5.26 4.55 11.27
C TYR A 51 4.19 3.76 12.03
N GLY A 52 4.25 2.44 11.98
CA GLY A 52 3.28 1.60 12.65
C GLY A 52 3.03 0.30 11.91
N ARG A 53 1.95 -0.37 12.28
CA ARG A 53 1.55 -1.63 11.64
C ARG A 53 0.38 -1.36 10.70
N TYR A 54 0.63 -1.57 9.41
CA TYR A 54 -0.37 -1.35 8.37
C TYR A 54 -0.47 -2.59 7.48
N PRO A 55 -1.66 -2.89 6.93
CA PRO A 55 -1.84 -4.06 6.07
C PRO A 55 -1.28 -3.83 4.67
N CYS A 56 0.01 -3.53 4.55
CA CYS A 56 0.66 -3.25 3.28
C CYS A 56 0.62 -4.44 2.32
N HIS A 57 0.46 -5.65 2.84
CA HIS A 57 0.34 -6.86 2.02
C HIS A 57 -0.94 -6.84 1.16
N ARG A 58 -1.91 -6.00 1.50
CA ARG A 58 -3.16 -5.85 0.73
C ARG A 58 -3.04 -4.88 -0.44
N VAL A 59 -1.83 -4.35 -0.69
CA VAL A 59 -1.59 -3.46 -1.81
C VAL A 59 -0.78 -4.20 -2.87
N VAL A 60 -1.28 -4.21 -4.09
CA VAL A 60 -0.69 -4.94 -5.22
C VAL A 60 -0.54 -4.00 -6.42
N ASN A 61 0.14 -4.45 -7.47
CA ASN A 61 0.25 -3.63 -8.68
C ASN A 61 -1.06 -3.70 -9.49
N HIS A 62 -1.12 -2.93 -10.56
CA HIS A 62 -2.34 -2.83 -11.40
C HIS A 62 -2.77 -4.16 -12.01
N ALA A 63 -1.85 -5.14 -12.12
CA ALA A 63 -2.15 -6.47 -12.63
C ALA A 63 -2.52 -7.46 -11.51
N GLY A 64 -2.61 -6.99 -10.27
CA GLY A 64 -2.92 -7.82 -9.11
C GLY A 64 -1.74 -8.63 -8.60
N ARG A 65 -0.52 -8.28 -9.01
CA ARG A 65 0.68 -9.01 -8.60
C ARG A 65 1.26 -8.42 -7.31
N THR A 66 1.83 -9.31 -6.51
CA THR A 66 2.49 -8.93 -5.26
C THR A 66 3.82 -8.23 -5.53
N ALA A 67 4.34 -7.55 -4.50
CA ALA A 67 5.59 -6.81 -4.62
C ALA A 67 6.77 -7.74 -4.87
N PRO A 68 7.65 -7.41 -5.83
CA PRO A 68 8.86 -8.21 -6.07
C PRO A 68 9.73 -8.24 -4.82
N GLY A 69 10.26 -9.40 -4.50
CA GLY A 69 11.16 -9.56 -3.36
C GLY A 69 10.47 -9.70 -2.00
N TRP A 70 9.15 -9.58 -1.95
CA TRP A 70 8.40 -9.77 -0.71
C TRP A 70 7.60 -11.07 -0.77
N ARG A 71 8.27 -12.17 -0.46
CA ARG A 71 7.67 -13.51 -0.55
C ARG A 71 6.50 -13.71 0.40
N GLU A 72 6.55 -13.09 1.56
CA GLU A 72 5.52 -13.26 2.59
C GLU A 72 4.19 -12.62 2.20
N GLN A 73 4.18 -11.66 1.29
CA GLN A 73 2.97 -10.97 0.90
C GLN A 73 1.89 -11.94 0.41
N ARG A 74 2.27 -12.84 -0.47
CA ARG A 74 1.35 -13.82 -1.03
C ARG A 74 0.77 -14.72 0.06
N LEU A 75 1.63 -15.16 0.98
CA LEU A 75 1.22 -16.02 2.08
C LEU A 75 0.25 -15.29 3.03
N LEU A 76 0.50 -14.02 3.29
CA LEU A 76 -0.37 -13.21 4.13
C LEU A 76 -1.74 -13.04 3.50
N LEU A 77 -1.79 -12.83 2.17
CA LEU A 77 -3.05 -12.71 1.46
C LEU A 77 -3.83 -14.03 1.43
N GLU A 78 -3.13 -15.13 1.20
CA GLU A 78 -3.76 -16.45 1.16
C GLU A 78 -4.35 -16.85 2.52
N ASP A 79 -3.77 -16.33 3.60
CA ASP A 79 -4.19 -16.61 4.96
C ASP A 79 -5.43 -15.79 5.36
N GLU A 80 -5.80 -14.83 4.56
CA GLU A 80 -7.02 -14.06 4.77
C GLU A 80 -8.19 -14.67 3.98
#